data_a36359d0b5942118903d2cbc58156618
#
_entry.id   a36359d0b5942118903d2cbc58156618
#
_cell.length_a   1.000
_cell.length_b   1.000
_cell.length_c   1.000
_cell.angle_alpha   90.00
_cell.angle_beta   90.00
_cell.angle_gamma   90.00
#
_symmetry.space_group_name_H-M   'P 1'
#
loop_
_entity.id
_entity.type
_entity.pdbx_description
1 polymer ?
#
loop_
_entity_poly.entity_id
_entity_poly.type
_entity_poly.pdbx_seq_one_letter_code
_entity_poly.pdbx_strand_id
1 'polypeptide(L)'
;MGEQKNRFSELAKIDCSEYVEKKGNLSYLSWTWAWKKLMELYPDSYSTVYEDEGGRIYFTDGKTAWVKTGVTLVDNDYCKEAIEYLPVMDNRNNPIPAGQITSTAVNKAIQRSITKAIARHGLGLYIYSGEDLPEETAPEPAKQPDTAQNEPPKLICIACKKAITELRDNNGNVRTAQQVADYTYRESGAQMCWDCFKRWKNGENL
;
A
#
# COMPACT_ATOMS: atom_id res chain seq x y z
N MET A 1 24.70 -31.26 20.99
CA MET A 1 23.83 -30.99 19.86
C MET A 1 23.59 -29.50 19.82
N GLY A 2 24.19 -28.78 18.87
CA GLY A 2 23.99 -27.34 18.74
C GLY A 2 22.53 -27.07 18.35
N GLU A 3 21.93 -26.08 19.00
CA GLU A 3 20.57 -25.62 18.70
C GLU A 3 20.54 -25.15 17.23
N GLN A 4 19.74 -25.80 16.38
CA GLN A 4 19.67 -25.44 14.97
C GLN A 4 19.05 -24.05 14.85
N LYS A 5 19.79 -23.07 14.36
CA LYS A 5 19.35 -21.69 14.18
C LYS A 5 18.08 -21.65 13.29
N ASN A 6 16.98 -21.18 13.84
CA ASN A 6 15.73 -21.00 13.08
C ASN A 6 15.69 -19.59 12.46
N ARG A 7 16.20 -19.49 11.23
CA ARG A 7 16.34 -18.24 10.47
C ARG A 7 15.01 -17.57 10.18
N PHE A 8 13.99 -18.37 9.93
CA PHE A 8 12.63 -17.84 9.75
C PHE A 8 12.14 -17.13 11.02
N SER A 9 12.27 -17.78 12.19
CA SER A 9 11.86 -17.19 13.46
C SER A 9 12.68 -15.94 13.82
N GLU A 10 13.93 -15.87 13.43
CA GLU A 10 14.79 -14.70 13.61
C GLU A 10 14.27 -13.52 12.78
N LEU A 11 14.03 -13.72 11.50
CA LEU A 11 13.51 -12.69 10.61
C LEU A 11 12.07 -12.28 10.95
N ALA A 12 11.22 -13.22 11.36
CA ALA A 12 9.82 -12.96 11.71
C ALA A 12 9.63 -12.14 12.99
N LYS A 13 10.64 -12.07 13.85
CA LYS A 13 10.63 -11.26 15.09
C LYS A 13 11.00 -9.79 14.85
N ILE A 14 11.49 -9.46 13.66
CA ILE A 14 11.91 -8.09 13.33
C ILE A 14 10.66 -7.24 13.09
N ASP A 15 10.55 -6.16 13.86
CA ASP A 15 9.49 -5.17 13.65
C ASP A 15 9.78 -4.34 12.39
N CYS A 16 8.84 -4.39 11.45
CA CYS A 16 8.92 -3.68 10.18
C CYS A 16 7.96 -2.47 10.11
N SER A 17 7.24 -2.17 11.18
CA SER A 17 6.11 -1.22 11.19
C SER A 17 6.48 0.18 10.70
N GLU A 18 7.66 0.67 11.03
CA GLU A 18 8.17 1.99 10.60
C GLU A 18 8.51 2.08 9.11
N TYR A 19 8.64 0.93 8.44
CA TYR A 19 9.06 0.83 7.04
C TYR A 19 7.95 0.33 6.11
N VAL A 20 6.72 0.36 6.60
CA VAL A 20 5.51 0.00 5.86
C VAL A 20 4.91 1.23 5.21
N GLU A 21 4.83 1.21 3.89
CA GLU A 21 4.14 2.22 3.10
C GLU A 21 2.70 1.77 2.82
N LYS A 22 1.73 2.66 3.01
CA LYS A 22 0.32 2.40 2.69
C LYS A 22 -0.07 3.05 1.37
N LYS A 23 -0.74 2.28 0.52
CA LYS A 23 -1.33 2.79 -0.72
C LYS A 23 -2.74 2.22 -0.89
N GLY A 24 -3.75 3.05 -0.66
CA GLY A 24 -5.13 2.58 -0.53
C GLY A 24 -5.26 1.61 0.65
N ASN A 25 -5.88 0.48 0.41
CA ASN A 25 -6.08 -0.58 1.44
C ASN A 25 -4.90 -1.55 1.54
N LEU A 26 -3.85 -1.38 0.72
CA LEU A 26 -2.71 -2.28 0.71
C LEU A 26 -1.52 -1.69 1.46
N SER A 27 -0.81 -2.56 2.15
CA SER A 27 0.43 -2.25 2.87
C SER A 27 1.61 -2.84 2.12
N TYR A 28 2.69 -2.09 2.01
CA TYR A 28 3.91 -2.50 1.31
C TYR A 28 5.10 -2.30 2.20
N LEU A 29 5.91 -3.33 2.37
CA LEU A 29 7.22 -3.16 2.99
C LEU A 29 8.16 -2.46 2.01
N SER A 30 8.89 -1.44 2.47
CA SER A 30 9.91 -0.78 1.65
C SER A 30 10.94 -1.78 1.13
N TRP A 31 11.06 -1.92 -0.20
CA TRP A 31 11.94 -2.90 -0.82
C TRP A 31 13.43 -2.64 -0.49
N THR A 32 13.82 -1.37 -0.42
CA THR A 32 15.20 -0.98 -0.09
C THR A 32 15.56 -1.35 1.33
N TRP A 33 14.64 -1.13 2.26
CA TRP A 33 14.84 -1.50 3.65
C TRP A 33 14.85 -3.03 3.83
N ALA A 34 13.90 -3.73 3.20
CA ALA A 34 13.83 -5.20 3.28
C ALA A 34 15.11 -5.86 2.75
N TRP A 35 15.61 -5.39 1.61
CA TRP A 35 16.85 -5.86 1.03
C TRP A 35 18.06 -5.55 1.92
N LYS A 36 18.20 -4.29 2.36
CA LYS A 36 19.27 -3.88 3.29
C LYS A 36 19.26 -4.76 4.53
N LYS A 37 18.08 -4.98 5.13
CA LYS A 37 17.97 -5.77 6.36
C LYS A 37 18.34 -7.24 6.15
N LEU A 38 17.97 -7.82 5.03
CA LEU A 38 18.37 -9.17 4.66
C LEU A 38 19.91 -9.27 4.54
N MET A 39 20.53 -8.32 3.82
CA MET A 39 21.98 -8.29 3.60
C MET A 39 22.79 -8.01 4.87
N GLU A 40 22.25 -7.26 5.83
CA GLU A 40 22.87 -7.07 7.15
C GLU A 40 22.96 -8.37 7.95
N LEU A 41 21.97 -9.26 7.81
CA LEU A 41 21.91 -10.51 8.57
C LEU A 41 22.49 -11.70 7.82
N TYR A 42 22.36 -11.71 6.50
CA TYR A 42 22.73 -12.80 5.60
C TYR A 42 23.40 -12.24 4.34
N PRO A 43 24.66 -11.78 4.43
CA PRO A 43 25.34 -11.01 3.37
C PRO A 43 25.57 -11.79 2.06
N ASP A 44 25.61 -13.11 2.14
CA ASP A 44 25.81 -13.97 0.96
C ASP A 44 24.51 -14.29 0.21
N SER A 45 23.36 -13.77 0.70
CA SER A 45 22.07 -13.96 0.05
C SER A 45 21.98 -13.18 -1.26
N TYR A 46 21.19 -13.66 -2.19
CA TYR A 46 21.01 -13.02 -3.50
C TYR A 46 19.58 -13.16 -4.01
N SER A 47 19.24 -12.32 -4.98
CA SER A 47 17.96 -12.39 -5.70
C SER A 47 18.15 -12.87 -7.12
N THR A 48 17.16 -13.58 -7.64
CA THR A 48 17.08 -14.05 -9.01
C THR A 48 15.84 -13.49 -9.68
N VAL A 49 16.00 -12.92 -10.87
CA VAL A 49 14.89 -12.60 -11.78
C VAL A 49 14.88 -13.65 -12.86
N TYR A 50 13.78 -14.40 -12.95
CA TYR A 50 13.65 -15.47 -13.94
C TYR A 50 13.21 -14.91 -15.28
N GLU A 51 13.76 -15.49 -16.35
CA GLU A 51 13.43 -15.15 -17.72
C GLU A 51 12.55 -16.25 -18.34
N ASP A 52 11.74 -15.88 -19.32
CA ASP A 52 11.03 -16.85 -20.16
C ASP A 52 11.96 -17.46 -21.22
N GLU A 53 11.45 -18.38 -22.04
CA GLU A 53 12.21 -19.04 -23.10
C GLU A 53 12.79 -18.07 -24.15
N GLY A 54 12.23 -16.86 -24.25
CA GLY A 54 12.69 -15.81 -25.16
C GLY A 54 13.64 -14.80 -24.51
N GLY A 55 14.07 -15.00 -23.24
CA GLY A 55 14.95 -14.07 -22.50
C GLY A 55 14.24 -12.82 -21.98
N ARG A 56 12.90 -12.84 -21.87
CA ARG A 56 12.14 -11.74 -21.28
C ARG A 56 12.06 -11.92 -19.76
N ILE A 57 12.24 -10.85 -19.03
CA ILE A 57 12.15 -10.81 -17.54
C ILE A 57 10.71 -10.81 -17.00
N TYR A 58 9.73 -11.18 -17.84
CA TYR A 58 8.33 -11.38 -17.46
C TYR A 58 7.72 -12.49 -18.30
N PHE A 59 6.67 -13.11 -17.79
CA PHE A 59 5.91 -14.18 -18.42
C PHE A 59 4.54 -13.62 -18.84
N THR A 60 3.91 -14.23 -19.86
CA THR A 60 2.59 -13.79 -20.32
C THR A 60 1.77 -14.98 -20.85
N ASP A 61 0.46 -14.91 -20.63
CA ASP A 61 -0.55 -15.80 -21.23
C ASP A 61 -1.18 -15.21 -22.52
N GLY A 62 -0.62 -14.08 -22.99
CA GLY A 62 -1.16 -13.31 -24.11
C GLY A 62 -2.26 -12.34 -23.74
N LYS A 63 -2.82 -12.39 -22.52
CA LYS A 63 -3.83 -11.46 -22.00
C LYS A 63 -3.22 -10.48 -21.00
N THR A 64 -2.49 -11.00 -20.04
CA THR A 64 -1.79 -10.27 -18.98
C THR A 64 -0.35 -10.75 -18.84
N ALA A 65 0.38 -10.27 -17.84
CA ALA A 65 1.71 -10.74 -17.55
C ALA A 65 2.00 -10.79 -16.05
N TRP A 66 3.01 -11.57 -15.69
CA TRP A 66 3.54 -11.68 -14.34
C TRP A 66 5.07 -11.76 -14.36
N VAL A 67 5.68 -11.47 -13.25
CA VAL A 67 7.10 -11.73 -13.01
C VAL A 67 7.28 -12.96 -12.13
N LYS A 68 8.40 -13.64 -12.26
CA LYS A 68 8.84 -14.70 -11.37
C LYS A 68 10.18 -14.27 -10.81
N THR A 69 10.29 -14.21 -9.48
CA THR A 69 11.54 -13.88 -8.80
C THR A 69 11.85 -14.90 -7.70
N GLY A 70 13.10 -14.98 -7.32
CA GLY A 70 13.55 -15.77 -6.19
C GLY A 70 14.43 -14.94 -5.27
N VAL A 71 14.42 -15.27 -3.98
CA VAL A 71 15.42 -14.81 -3.02
C VAL A 71 16.02 -16.03 -2.37
N THR A 72 17.32 -16.20 -2.52
CA THR A 72 18.07 -17.30 -1.90
C THR A 72 18.74 -16.76 -0.64
N LEU A 73 18.28 -17.24 0.53
CA LEU A 73 18.91 -16.98 1.80
C LEU A 73 20.06 -17.96 2.00
N VAL A 74 21.26 -17.41 2.22
CA VAL A 74 22.48 -18.16 2.46
C VAL A 74 23.04 -17.82 3.85
N ASP A 75 23.31 -18.85 4.65
CA ASP A 75 23.92 -18.70 5.97
C ASP A 75 24.77 -19.95 6.28
N ASN A 76 26.06 -19.89 6.07
CA ASN A 76 26.99 -21.01 6.14
C ASN A 76 26.52 -22.16 5.22
N ASP A 77 26.28 -23.34 5.76
CA ASP A 77 25.81 -24.52 5.02
C ASP A 77 24.32 -24.48 4.68
N TYR A 78 23.59 -23.44 5.11
CA TYR A 78 22.19 -23.28 4.80
C TYR A 78 21.99 -22.47 3.53
N CYS A 79 21.24 -23.05 2.59
CA CYS A 79 20.88 -22.38 1.36
C CYS A 79 19.42 -22.74 1.03
N LYS A 80 18.55 -21.74 0.98
CA LYS A 80 17.14 -21.95 0.66
C LYS A 80 16.61 -20.80 -0.19
N GLU A 81 16.01 -21.14 -1.30
CA GLU A 81 15.32 -20.19 -2.17
C GLU A 81 13.82 -20.13 -1.81
N ALA A 82 13.28 -18.92 -1.79
CA ALA A 82 11.85 -18.63 -1.80
C ALA A 82 11.50 -17.98 -3.13
N ILE A 83 10.59 -18.60 -3.88
CA ILE A 83 10.11 -18.10 -5.17
C ILE A 83 8.79 -17.40 -4.99
N GLU A 84 8.62 -16.27 -5.70
CA GLU A 84 7.39 -15.49 -5.73
C GLU A 84 6.98 -15.20 -7.17
N TYR A 85 5.67 -15.16 -7.39
CA TYR A 85 5.05 -14.75 -8.66
C TYR A 85 4.17 -13.54 -8.41
N LEU A 86 4.30 -12.50 -9.22
CA LEU A 86 3.51 -11.30 -9.04
C LEU A 86 2.98 -10.80 -10.39
N PRO A 87 1.66 -10.55 -10.52
CA PRO A 87 1.10 -9.92 -11.71
C PRO A 87 1.71 -8.54 -11.98
N VAL A 88 1.89 -8.19 -13.25
CA VAL A 88 2.24 -6.84 -13.67
C VAL A 88 0.97 -5.99 -13.65
N MET A 89 0.92 -5.00 -12.75
CA MET A 89 -0.29 -4.25 -12.43
C MET A 89 -0.09 -2.74 -12.57
N ASP A 90 -1.20 -2.04 -12.82
CA ASP A 90 -1.27 -0.58 -12.81
C ASP A 90 -1.22 0.00 -11.37
N ASN A 91 -1.36 1.32 -11.26
CA ASN A 91 -1.36 2.00 -9.96
C ASN A 91 -2.60 1.74 -9.10
N ARG A 92 -3.64 1.08 -9.67
CA ARG A 92 -4.87 0.68 -8.99
C ARG A 92 -4.89 -0.82 -8.67
N ASN A 93 -3.76 -1.51 -8.89
CA ASN A 93 -3.59 -2.96 -8.77
C ASN A 93 -4.44 -3.78 -9.75
N ASN A 94 -4.86 -3.21 -10.88
CA ASN A 94 -5.46 -3.98 -11.95
C ASN A 94 -4.35 -4.58 -12.85
N PRO A 95 -4.51 -5.84 -13.31
CA PRO A 95 -3.58 -6.42 -14.27
C PRO A 95 -3.51 -5.59 -15.55
N ILE A 96 -2.28 -5.34 -16.05
CA ILE A 96 -2.07 -4.60 -17.29
C ILE A 96 -2.23 -5.55 -18.48
N PRO A 97 -3.04 -5.21 -19.51
CA PRO A 97 -3.12 -6.01 -20.73
C PRO A 97 -1.75 -6.20 -21.40
N ALA A 98 -1.50 -7.39 -21.94
CA ALA A 98 -0.17 -7.79 -22.48
C ALA A 98 0.40 -6.78 -23.50
N GLY A 99 -0.45 -6.20 -24.35
CA GLY A 99 -0.03 -5.19 -25.35
C GLY A 99 0.27 -3.80 -24.78
N GLN A 100 0.04 -3.57 -23.48
CA GLN A 100 0.26 -2.27 -22.81
C GLN A 100 1.34 -2.35 -21.71
N ILE A 101 2.03 -3.47 -21.59
CA ILE A 101 3.07 -3.68 -20.60
C ILE A 101 4.26 -2.79 -20.91
N THR A 102 4.71 -2.05 -19.90
CA THR A 102 5.89 -1.20 -19.98
C THR A 102 7.02 -1.75 -19.12
N SER A 103 8.27 -1.47 -19.50
CA SER A 103 9.44 -1.83 -18.69
C SER A 103 9.38 -1.27 -17.26
N THR A 104 8.79 -0.08 -17.08
CA THR A 104 8.58 0.53 -15.77
C THR A 104 7.61 -0.29 -14.91
N ALA A 105 6.50 -0.79 -15.49
CA ALA A 105 5.55 -1.63 -14.78
C ALA A 105 6.16 -2.98 -14.40
N VAL A 106 6.93 -3.58 -15.32
CA VAL A 106 7.68 -4.83 -15.06
C VAL A 106 8.68 -4.63 -13.93
N ASN A 107 9.49 -3.57 -13.96
CA ASN A 107 10.47 -3.29 -12.91
C ASN A 107 9.80 -3.09 -11.54
N LYS A 108 8.67 -2.37 -11.47
CA LYS A 108 7.89 -2.25 -10.22
C LYS A 108 7.40 -3.60 -9.70
N ALA A 109 6.92 -4.46 -10.60
CA ALA A 109 6.47 -5.81 -10.24
C ALA A 109 7.63 -6.66 -9.72
N ILE A 110 8.82 -6.59 -10.33
CA ILE A 110 10.03 -7.28 -9.87
C ILE A 110 10.39 -6.86 -8.44
N GLN A 111 10.46 -5.55 -8.14
CA GLN A 111 10.81 -5.08 -6.80
C GLN A 111 9.81 -5.54 -5.73
N ARG A 112 8.52 -5.49 -6.04
CA ARG A 112 7.46 -6.00 -5.14
C ARG A 112 7.55 -7.51 -4.96
N SER A 113 7.81 -8.26 -6.02
CA SER A 113 7.95 -9.71 -6.00
C SER A 113 9.16 -10.14 -5.15
N ILE A 114 10.32 -9.49 -5.30
CA ILE A 114 11.50 -9.74 -4.46
C ILE A 114 11.19 -9.47 -2.99
N THR A 115 10.47 -8.38 -2.67
CA THR A 115 10.09 -8.06 -1.28
C THR A 115 9.19 -9.15 -0.69
N LYS A 116 8.22 -9.67 -1.45
CA LYS A 116 7.38 -10.80 -1.01
C LYS A 116 8.19 -12.10 -0.87
N ALA A 117 9.15 -12.34 -1.75
CA ALA A 117 10.07 -13.48 -1.61
C ALA A 117 10.92 -13.39 -0.33
N ILE A 118 11.37 -12.19 0.06
CA ILE A 118 12.02 -11.94 1.36
C ILE A 118 11.06 -12.25 2.51
N ALA A 119 9.79 -11.83 2.40
CA ALA A 119 8.79 -12.08 3.43
C ALA A 119 8.54 -13.59 3.63
N ARG A 120 8.66 -14.42 2.59
CA ARG A 120 8.56 -15.89 2.72
C ARG A 120 9.70 -16.48 3.58
N HIS A 121 10.80 -15.77 3.76
CA HIS A 121 11.85 -16.13 4.73
C HIS A 121 11.55 -15.63 6.15
N GLY A 122 10.45 -14.88 6.36
CA GLY A 122 9.97 -14.41 7.66
C GLY A 122 9.89 -12.89 7.81
N LEU A 123 10.74 -12.12 7.12
CA LEU A 123 10.85 -10.67 7.31
C LEU A 123 9.58 -9.93 6.85
N GLY A 124 8.81 -9.42 7.83
CA GLY A 124 7.59 -8.66 7.54
C GLY A 124 6.45 -9.47 6.93
N LEU A 125 6.43 -10.79 7.07
CA LEU A 125 5.40 -11.66 6.52
C LEU A 125 3.99 -11.27 6.96
N TYR A 126 3.83 -10.78 8.18
CA TYR A 126 2.54 -10.36 8.74
C TYR A 126 1.89 -9.19 7.98
N ILE A 127 2.69 -8.39 7.24
CA ILE A 127 2.21 -7.23 6.47
C ILE A 127 1.29 -7.69 5.32
N TYR A 128 1.54 -8.88 4.80
CA TYR A 128 0.82 -9.48 3.66
C TYR A 128 -0.34 -10.39 4.09
N SER A 129 -0.63 -10.49 5.40
CA SER A 129 -1.78 -11.24 5.89
C SER A 129 -3.08 -10.67 5.34
N GLY A 130 -3.87 -11.51 4.67
CA GLY A 130 -5.17 -11.15 4.11
C GLY A 130 -5.16 -10.57 2.69
N GLU A 131 -4.00 -10.38 2.06
CA GLU A 131 -3.96 -9.90 0.67
C GLU A 131 -4.64 -10.84 -0.34
N ASP A 132 -4.61 -12.14 -0.08
CA ASP A 132 -5.12 -13.18 -0.98
C ASP A 132 -6.50 -13.71 -0.57
N LEU A 133 -7.18 -13.04 0.38
CA LEU A 133 -8.55 -13.42 0.73
C LEU A 133 -9.51 -13.02 -0.40
N PRO A 134 -10.44 -13.92 -0.80
CA PRO A 134 -11.52 -13.56 -1.72
C PRO A 134 -12.30 -12.36 -1.19
N GLU A 135 -12.66 -11.42 -2.07
CA GLU A 135 -13.42 -10.22 -1.66
C GLU A 135 -14.74 -10.57 -0.95
N GLU A 136 -15.37 -11.70 -1.32
CA GLU A 136 -16.61 -12.20 -0.72
C GLU A 136 -16.44 -12.80 0.70
N THR A 137 -15.19 -13.12 1.09
CA THR A 137 -14.86 -13.73 2.39
C THR A 137 -13.95 -12.85 3.24
N ALA A 138 -13.61 -11.65 2.78
CA ALA A 138 -12.97 -10.69 3.66
C ALA A 138 -13.90 -10.51 4.86
N PRO A 139 -13.54 -10.96 6.08
CA PRO A 139 -14.37 -10.69 7.24
C PRO A 139 -14.55 -9.19 7.28
N GLU A 140 -15.80 -8.70 7.34
CA GLU A 140 -16.03 -7.35 7.83
C GLU A 140 -15.12 -7.18 9.04
N PRO A 141 -14.31 -6.09 9.11
CA PRO A 141 -13.40 -5.92 10.24
C PRO A 141 -14.21 -6.21 11.50
N ALA A 142 -13.80 -7.25 12.24
CA ALA A 142 -14.50 -7.69 13.41
C ALA A 142 -14.82 -6.46 14.22
N LYS A 143 -16.11 -6.17 14.42
CA LYS A 143 -16.56 -5.09 15.30
C LYS A 143 -15.88 -5.36 16.64
N GLN A 144 -14.78 -4.65 16.86
CA GLN A 144 -14.21 -4.56 18.19
C GLN A 144 -15.31 -3.97 19.06
N PRO A 145 -15.54 -4.48 20.28
CA PRO A 145 -16.54 -3.91 21.16
C PRO A 145 -16.24 -2.43 21.33
N ASP A 146 -17.26 -1.62 21.15
CA ASP A 146 -17.27 -0.16 21.16
C ASP A 146 -16.32 0.44 22.19
N THR A 147 -15.18 0.93 21.72
CA THR A 147 -14.46 2.00 22.39
C THR A 147 -14.08 3.03 21.32
N ALA A 148 -14.88 4.09 21.28
CA ALA A 148 -14.65 5.40 20.72
C ALA A 148 -14.23 5.49 19.23
N GLN A 149 -15.25 5.66 18.35
CA GLN A 149 -15.31 6.65 17.27
C GLN A 149 -13.98 7.06 16.60
N ASN A 150 -13.66 6.44 15.44
CA ASN A 150 -12.95 7.11 14.38
C ASN A 150 -13.84 7.17 13.11
N GLU A 151 -14.93 7.94 13.21
CA GLU A 151 -15.48 8.61 12.03
C GLU A 151 -14.37 9.57 11.52
N PRO A 152 -14.13 9.69 10.18
CA PRO A 152 -13.25 10.75 9.69
C PRO A 152 -13.72 12.05 10.34
N PRO A 153 -12.83 12.92 10.82
CA PRO A 153 -13.22 14.08 11.61
C PRO A 153 -14.31 14.84 10.86
N LYS A 154 -15.52 14.90 11.42
CA LYS A 154 -16.63 15.66 10.84
C LYS A 154 -16.16 17.10 10.76
N LEU A 155 -15.91 17.57 9.53
CA LEU A 155 -15.56 18.95 9.29
C LEU A 155 -16.75 19.80 9.74
N ILE A 156 -16.58 20.55 10.83
CA ILE A 156 -17.64 21.33 11.46
C ILE A 156 -17.42 22.81 11.14
N CYS A 157 -18.45 23.47 10.65
CA CYS A 157 -18.44 24.90 10.44
C CYS A 157 -18.28 25.63 11.78
N ILE A 158 -17.27 26.51 11.88
CA ILE A 158 -16.99 27.25 13.12
C ILE A 158 -18.12 28.21 13.51
N ALA A 159 -18.84 28.74 12.52
CA ALA A 159 -19.92 29.72 12.73
C ALA A 159 -21.24 29.04 13.16
N CYS A 160 -21.77 28.07 12.42
CA CYS A 160 -23.08 27.50 12.71
C CYS A 160 -23.04 26.13 13.40
N LYS A 161 -21.85 25.58 13.66
CA LYS A 161 -21.59 24.23 14.26
C LYS A 161 -22.19 23.03 13.51
N LYS A 162 -22.66 23.23 12.28
CA LYS A 162 -23.14 22.14 11.40
C LYS A 162 -21.98 21.50 10.63
N ALA A 163 -22.17 20.26 10.19
CA ALA A 163 -21.21 19.59 9.32
C ALA A 163 -21.08 20.36 7.99
N ILE A 164 -19.82 20.48 7.51
CA ILE A 164 -19.54 21.00 6.18
C ILE A 164 -19.82 19.86 5.18
N THR A 165 -20.66 20.13 4.20
CA THR A 165 -21.08 19.16 3.20
C THR A 165 -20.47 19.47 1.82
N GLU A 166 -20.58 18.53 0.91
CA GLU A 166 -20.20 18.76 -0.48
C GLU A 166 -21.02 19.90 -1.11
N LEU A 167 -20.41 20.59 -2.05
CA LEU A 167 -21.03 21.69 -2.81
C LEU A 167 -21.06 21.32 -4.30
N ARG A 168 -22.24 21.47 -4.93
CA ARG A 168 -22.37 21.38 -6.38
C ARG A 168 -22.52 22.79 -6.95
N ASP A 169 -21.71 23.09 -7.94
CA ASP A 169 -21.85 24.36 -8.67
C ASP A 169 -22.93 24.27 -9.79
N ASN A 170 -23.29 25.40 -10.36
CA ASN A 170 -24.28 25.46 -11.44
C ASN A 170 -23.86 24.75 -12.74
N ASN A 171 -22.58 24.37 -12.87
CA ASN A 171 -22.02 23.65 -14.00
C ASN A 171 -21.92 22.13 -13.74
N GLY A 172 -22.44 21.66 -12.58
CA GLY A 172 -22.41 20.25 -12.21
C GLY A 172 -21.12 19.75 -11.57
N ASN A 173 -20.11 20.61 -11.35
CA ASN A 173 -18.89 20.22 -10.66
C ASN A 173 -19.14 20.04 -9.16
N VAL A 174 -18.60 18.97 -8.59
CA VAL A 174 -18.74 18.66 -7.16
C VAL A 174 -17.44 18.98 -6.43
N ARG A 175 -17.54 19.80 -5.37
CA ARG A 175 -16.46 20.00 -4.41
C ARG A 175 -16.75 19.21 -3.15
N THR A 176 -15.80 18.41 -2.71
CA THR A 176 -15.95 17.62 -1.48
C THR A 176 -16.01 18.53 -0.25
N ALA A 177 -16.52 18.04 0.87
CA ALA A 177 -16.56 18.77 2.14
C ALA A 177 -15.17 19.30 2.55
N GLN A 178 -14.11 18.52 2.33
CA GLN A 178 -12.72 18.93 2.60
C GLN A 178 -12.31 20.11 1.71
N GLN A 179 -12.59 20.06 0.41
CA GLN A 179 -12.27 21.15 -0.50
C GLN A 179 -13.03 22.44 -0.19
N VAL A 180 -14.26 22.33 0.32
CA VAL A 180 -15.04 23.49 0.80
C VAL A 180 -14.42 24.08 2.06
N ALA A 181 -14.05 23.24 3.03
CA ALA A 181 -13.39 23.65 4.26
C ALA A 181 -12.05 24.32 4.00
N ASP A 182 -11.20 23.74 3.16
CA ASP A 182 -9.88 24.28 2.81
C ASP A 182 -10.00 25.62 2.06
N TYR A 183 -10.96 25.73 1.15
CA TYR A 183 -11.21 26.97 0.42
C TYR A 183 -11.67 28.09 1.36
N THR A 184 -12.65 27.81 2.22
CA THR A 184 -13.19 28.83 3.15
C THR A 184 -12.14 29.25 4.18
N TYR A 185 -11.31 28.31 4.65
CA TYR A 185 -10.20 28.61 5.54
C TYR A 185 -9.15 29.53 4.90
N ARG A 186 -8.78 29.25 3.65
CA ARG A 186 -7.80 30.07 2.92
C ARG A 186 -8.28 31.50 2.72
N GLU A 187 -9.57 31.70 2.44
CA GLU A 187 -10.14 33.01 2.12
C GLU A 187 -10.51 33.83 3.38
N SER A 188 -10.93 33.18 4.48
CA SER A 188 -11.45 33.85 5.66
C SER A 188 -10.67 33.61 6.95
N GLY A 189 -9.68 32.69 6.93
CA GLY A 189 -8.95 32.23 8.12
C GLY A 189 -9.76 31.27 9.01
N ALA A 190 -10.96 30.83 8.58
CA ALA A 190 -11.83 29.95 9.37
C ALA A 190 -12.53 28.90 8.50
N GLN A 191 -12.66 27.68 9.03
CA GLN A 191 -13.41 26.62 8.33
C GLN A 191 -14.92 26.87 8.46
N MET A 192 -15.59 27.11 7.35
CA MET A 192 -17.01 27.40 7.30
C MET A 192 -17.74 26.54 6.26
N CYS A 193 -19.03 26.26 6.51
CA CYS A 193 -19.89 25.76 5.44
C CYS A 193 -20.13 26.86 4.41
N TRP A 194 -20.53 26.48 3.20
CA TRP A 194 -20.65 27.42 2.09
C TRP A 194 -21.63 28.57 2.36
N ASP A 195 -22.72 28.31 3.09
CA ASP A 195 -23.71 29.34 3.41
C ASP A 195 -23.19 30.38 4.42
N CYS A 196 -22.48 29.94 5.45
CA CYS A 196 -21.82 30.85 6.38
C CYS A 196 -20.70 31.66 5.71
N PHE A 197 -19.95 31.03 4.82
CA PHE A 197 -18.91 31.71 4.06
C PHE A 197 -19.48 32.80 3.14
N LYS A 198 -20.62 32.56 2.44
CA LYS A 198 -21.30 33.58 1.65
C LYS A 198 -21.76 34.79 2.51
N ARG A 199 -22.36 34.51 3.69
CA ARG A 199 -22.78 35.54 4.62
C ARG A 199 -21.62 36.37 5.11
N TRP A 200 -20.53 35.71 5.50
CA TRP A 200 -19.29 36.39 5.89
C TRP A 200 -18.74 37.29 4.78
N LYS A 201 -18.71 36.78 3.53
CA LYS A 201 -18.23 37.53 2.36
C LYS A 201 -19.10 38.77 2.06
N ASN A 202 -20.39 38.69 2.39
CA ASN A 202 -21.33 39.79 2.24
C ASN A 202 -21.32 40.79 3.44
N GLY A 203 -20.44 40.61 4.43
CA GLY A 203 -20.32 41.48 5.59
C GLY A 203 -21.40 41.28 6.64
N GLU A 204 -22.12 40.16 6.61
CA GLU A 204 -23.12 39.80 7.62
C GLU A 204 -22.46 39.26 8.88
N ASN A 205 -22.96 39.66 10.07
CA ASN A 205 -22.54 39.07 11.34
C ASN A 205 -22.94 37.56 11.38
N LEU A 206 -21.97 36.68 11.72
CA LEU A 206 -22.14 35.23 11.80
C LEU A 206 -22.50 34.76 13.21
#